data_c384a2276df7ddcec89b7c8a40489b43
#
_entry.id   c384a2276df7ddcec89b7c8a40489b43
#
_cell.length_a   1.000
_cell.length_b   1.000
_cell.length_c   1.000
_cell.angle_alpha   90.00
_cell.angle_beta   90.00
_cell.angle_gamma   90.00
#
_symmetry.space_group_name_H-M   'P 1'
#
loop_
_entity.id
_entity.type
_entity.pdbx_description
1 polymer ?
#
loop_
_entity_poly.entity_id
_entity_poly.type
_entity_poly.pdbx_seq_one_letter_code
_entity_poly.pdbx_strand_id
1 'polypeptide(L)'
;WLVPYYVMGGMPKMKETRRIHGKNTRSGAPGRVKRWLIGAEGWLSARSWRYLAGPLVAVLCVLVLIMPSAYVVQVPGPTQNVLGEVSGKQVIAVSGAKTYKDSGQLLLVTVNASGVPGYPVSNAQALVAWTDSKSTVMPQEAVVPVGQTAEEYKQSSDKEMTSSQDSATAAAKKFLEEHGYDVSGMKVSMHVDDIGGPSAGMMYTLGLIDKVTGEKLSGGKIIAGTGTMNDKGEVGEIGGIRLKMLGAKRDGATWFLAPESNCSSVVDHIPEGLNVVKVSTLQEAYDALIAVRDGKGTSLPQCSAGE
;
A
#
# COMPACT_ATOMS: atom_id res chain seq x y z
N TRP A 1 17.94 8.17 10.26
CA TRP A 1 18.29 8.63 8.91
C TRP A 1 17.01 8.80 8.14
N LEU A 2 16.61 10.07 7.94
CA LEU A 2 15.43 10.50 7.19
C LEU A 2 15.71 10.32 5.69
N VAL A 3 14.92 9.49 5.03
CA VAL A 3 14.85 9.44 3.57
C VAL A 3 13.80 10.46 3.14
N PRO A 4 14.11 11.45 2.29
CA PRO A 4 13.13 12.45 1.87
C PRO A 4 12.12 11.84 0.90
N TYR A 5 10.84 12.11 1.15
CA TYR A 5 9.72 11.89 0.25
C TYR A 5 9.93 12.69 -1.05
N TYR A 6 10.03 12.03 -2.17
CA TYR A 6 9.96 12.67 -3.48
C TYR A 6 8.50 12.74 -3.95
N VAL A 7 7.94 13.93 -3.90
CA VAL A 7 6.69 14.29 -4.56
C VAL A 7 7.02 14.46 -6.04
N MET A 8 6.40 13.67 -6.91
CA MET A 8 6.52 13.83 -8.36
C MET A 8 5.78 15.11 -8.81
N GLY A 9 6.54 16.17 -9.01
CA GLY A 9 6.13 17.34 -9.81
C GLY A 9 6.41 17.08 -11.30
N GLY A 10 5.45 17.47 -12.14
CA GLY A 10 5.42 17.21 -13.57
C GLY A 10 6.67 17.66 -14.36
N MET A 11 7.03 16.88 -15.37
CA MET A 11 8.08 17.19 -16.34
C MET A 11 7.72 18.39 -17.23
N PRO A 12 8.60 19.38 -17.41
CA PRO A 12 8.42 20.40 -18.41
C PRO A 12 8.82 19.90 -19.80
N LYS A 13 8.00 20.20 -20.79
CA LYS A 13 8.23 19.94 -22.23
C LYS A 13 9.52 20.59 -22.70
N MET A 14 10.42 19.80 -23.27
CA MET A 14 11.60 20.32 -23.96
C MET A 14 11.21 21.05 -25.24
N LYS A 15 11.64 22.30 -25.35
CA LYS A 15 11.65 23.10 -26.61
C LYS A 15 12.86 22.71 -27.44
N GLU A 16 12.56 22.34 -28.67
CA GLU A 16 13.49 22.11 -29.75
C GLU A 16 14.26 23.43 -30.08
N THR A 17 15.58 23.42 -29.99
CA THR A 17 16.39 24.55 -30.41
C THR A 17 17.38 24.12 -31.50
N ARG A 18 17.34 24.89 -32.61
CA ARG A 18 18.04 24.78 -33.88
C ARG A 18 19.56 24.60 -33.77
N ARG A 19 20.06 23.77 -34.68
CA ARG A 19 21.47 23.63 -35.03
C ARG A 19 22.06 24.97 -35.48
N ILE A 20 23.22 25.30 -34.94
CA ILE A 20 24.18 26.23 -35.56
C ILE A 20 25.49 25.46 -35.78
N HIS A 21 25.90 25.40 -37.01
CA HIS A 21 27.18 24.87 -37.51
C HIS A 21 28.31 25.77 -37.02
N GLY A 22 29.28 25.20 -36.32
CA GLY A 22 30.54 25.85 -36.02
C GLY A 22 31.67 24.83 -35.98
N LYS A 23 32.39 24.68 -37.09
CA LYS A 23 33.66 23.97 -37.11
C LYS A 23 34.66 24.75 -36.24
N ASN A 24 35.21 24.10 -35.22
CA ASN A 24 36.51 24.50 -34.71
C ASN A 24 37.26 23.26 -34.19
N THR A 25 38.24 22.87 -34.99
CA THR A 25 39.30 21.93 -34.69
C THR A 25 40.19 22.51 -33.61
N ARG A 26 40.19 21.97 -32.41
CA ARG A 26 41.28 22.08 -31.43
C ARG A 26 41.59 20.72 -30.86
N SER A 27 42.74 20.20 -31.28
CA SER A 27 43.46 19.10 -30.68
C SER A 27 43.74 19.42 -29.21
N GLY A 28 43.08 18.72 -28.31
CA GLY A 28 43.24 18.86 -26.85
C GLY A 28 43.52 17.51 -26.22
N ALA A 29 44.78 17.20 -26.06
CA ALA A 29 45.44 16.32 -25.12
C ALA A 29 44.73 15.00 -24.67
N PRO A 30 45.03 13.87 -25.29
CA PRO A 30 44.73 12.55 -24.76
C PRO A 30 45.75 12.08 -23.66
N GLY A 31 46.38 13.05 -22.95
CA GLY A 31 47.57 12.73 -22.17
C GLY A 31 47.28 12.22 -20.73
N ARG A 32 46.19 12.66 -20.06
CA ARG A 32 46.02 12.34 -18.64
C ARG A 32 45.30 11.01 -18.39
N VAL A 33 44.28 10.71 -19.15
CA VAL A 33 43.54 9.42 -19.02
C VAL A 33 44.40 8.25 -19.48
N LYS A 34 45.13 8.43 -20.61
CA LYS A 34 46.04 7.40 -21.14
C LYS A 34 47.23 7.11 -20.21
N ARG A 35 47.81 8.15 -19.55
CA ARG A 35 48.88 7.97 -18.52
C ARG A 35 48.33 7.30 -17.27
N TRP A 36 47.08 7.54 -16.88
CA TRP A 36 46.43 6.87 -15.72
C TRP A 36 46.17 5.39 -16.01
N LEU A 37 45.68 5.08 -17.22
CA LEU A 37 45.47 3.67 -17.68
C LEU A 37 46.76 2.90 -17.78
N ILE A 38 47.85 3.49 -18.34
CA ILE A 38 49.18 2.83 -18.43
C ILE A 38 49.77 2.63 -17.01
N GLY A 39 49.58 3.57 -16.10
CA GLY A 39 50.00 3.43 -14.71
C GLY A 39 49.23 2.33 -13.99
N ALA A 40 47.94 2.15 -14.28
CA ALA A 40 47.11 1.09 -13.74
C ALA A 40 47.50 -0.30 -14.27
N GLU A 41 47.82 -0.43 -15.56
CA GLU A 41 48.31 -1.68 -16.17
C GLU A 41 49.66 -2.14 -15.56
N GLY A 42 50.60 -1.20 -15.38
CA GLY A 42 51.87 -1.49 -14.76
C GLY A 42 51.76 -1.87 -13.27
N TRP A 43 50.81 -1.28 -12.56
CA TRP A 43 50.54 -1.56 -11.18
C TRP A 43 49.83 -2.92 -10.99
N LEU A 44 48.94 -3.31 -11.89
CA LEU A 44 48.24 -4.59 -11.94
C LEU A 44 49.15 -5.75 -12.33
N SER A 45 50.07 -5.55 -13.27
CA SER A 45 51.00 -6.63 -13.72
C SER A 45 52.14 -6.96 -12.77
N ALA A 46 52.47 -6.01 -11.87
CA ALA A 46 53.56 -6.20 -10.88
C ALA A 46 53.10 -6.93 -9.58
N ARG A 47 51.78 -7.19 -9.39
CA ARG A 47 51.26 -7.83 -8.17
C ARG A 47 50.80 -9.25 -8.43
N SER A 48 51.09 -10.16 -7.50
CA SER A 48 50.56 -11.51 -7.60
C SER A 48 49.04 -11.48 -7.57
N TRP A 49 48.39 -12.37 -8.34
CA TRP A 49 46.91 -12.52 -8.45
C TRP A 49 46.18 -12.48 -7.11
N ARG A 50 46.85 -12.92 -6.02
CA ARG A 50 46.31 -12.90 -4.65
C ARG A 50 45.92 -11.49 -4.16
N TYR A 51 46.63 -10.45 -4.59
CA TYR A 51 46.34 -9.06 -4.19
C TYR A 51 45.19 -8.44 -4.99
N LEU A 52 44.86 -9.03 -6.13
CA LEU A 52 43.75 -8.58 -6.98
C LEU A 52 42.44 -9.29 -6.64
N ALA A 53 42.53 -10.50 -6.08
CA ALA A 53 41.35 -11.28 -5.73
C ALA A 53 40.43 -10.58 -4.70
N GLY A 54 41.02 -9.97 -3.66
CA GLY A 54 40.25 -9.27 -2.64
C GLY A 54 39.42 -8.10 -3.18
N PRO A 55 40.05 -7.12 -3.85
CA PRO A 55 39.31 -6.01 -4.50
C PRO A 55 38.30 -6.49 -5.53
N LEU A 56 38.62 -7.54 -6.32
CA LEU A 56 37.69 -8.09 -7.30
C LEU A 56 36.44 -8.67 -6.62
N VAL A 57 36.62 -9.46 -5.56
CA VAL A 57 35.50 -10.01 -4.78
C VAL A 57 34.69 -8.88 -4.15
N ALA A 58 35.34 -7.85 -3.60
CA ALA A 58 34.62 -6.71 -3.05
C ALA A 58 33.76 -5.99 -4.10
N VAL A 59 34.28 -5.78 -5.31
CA VAL A 59 33.54 -5.20 -6.43
C VAL A 59 32.37 -6.10 -6.83
N LEU A 60 32.58 -7.40 -6.94
CA LEU A 60 31.49 -8.35 -7.24
C LEU A 60 30.42 -8.35 -6.16
N CYS A 61 30.79 -8.32 -4.88
CA CYS A 61 29.80 -8.18 -3.79
C CYS A 61 28.97 -6.89 -3.90
N VAL A 62 29.62 -5.77 -4.18
CA VAL A 62 28.92 -4.49 -4.39
C VAL A 62 27.98 -4.58 -5.59
N LEU A 63 28.42 -5.16 -6.69
CA LEU A 63 27.59 -5.35 -7.87
C LEU A 63 26.36 -6.21 -7.55
N VAL A 64 26.52 -7.32 -6.87
CA VAL A 64 25.41 -8.18 -6.44
C VAL A 64 24.44 -7.42 -5.53
N LEU A 65 24.94 -6.61 -4.60
CA LEU A 65 24.10 -5.84 -3.69
C LEU A 65 23.25 -4.75 -4.37
N ILE A 66 23.77 -4.15 -5.46
CA ILE A 66 23.04 -3.12 -6.21
C ILE A 66 22.12 -3.69 -7.30
N MET A 67 22.26 -4.97 -7.66
CA MET A 67 21.37 -5.61 -8.65
C MET A 67 19.93 -5.65 -8.12
N PRO A 68 18.95 -5.59 -9.06
CA PRO A 68 17.54 -5.80 -8.71
C PRO A 68 17.34 -7.14 -8.00
N SER A 69 16.54 -7.12 -6.95
CA SER A 69 16.19 -8.29 -6.15
C SER A 69 15.04 -9.06 -6.79
N ALA A 70 15.04 -10.38 -6.61
CA ALA A 70 13.89 -11.25 -6.92
C ALA A 70 12.86 -11.29 -5.77
N TYR A 71 12.99 -10.40 -4.78
CA TYR A 71 12.11 -10.32 -3.64
C TYR A 71 11.29 -9.05 -3.65
N VAL A 72 10.06 -9.15 -3.13
CA VAL A 72 9.20 -8.02 -2.80
C VAL A 72 9.40 -7.68 -1.33
N VAL A 73 9.59 -6.39 -1.07
CA VAL A 73 9.63 -5.81 0.27
C VAL A 73 8.32 -5.09 0.51
N GLN A 74 7.58 -5.49 1.52
CA GLN A 74 6.35 -4.83 1.96
C GLN A 74 6.58 -4.13 3.30
N VAL A 75 6.07 -2.90 3.42
CA VAL A 75 6.07 -2.10 4.64
C VAL A 75 4.68 -1.53 4.92
N PRO A 76 4.36 -1.09 6.15
CA PRO A 76 3.11 -0.41 6.44
C PRO A 76 2.89 0.78 5.50
N GLY A 77 1.83 0.72 4.70
CA GLY A 77 1.43 1.79 3.79
C GLY A 77 0.69 2.93 4.50
N PRO A 78 0.31 3.99 3.79
CA PRO A 78 -0.55 5.04 4.31
C PRO A 78 -1.95 4.51 4.64
N THR A 79 -2.62 5.16 5.57
CA THR A 79 -4.04 4.97 5.80
C THR A 79 -4.82 6.11 5.16
N GLN A 80 -6.08 5.85 4.84
CA GLN A 80 -6.96 6.86 4.26
C GLN A 80 -8.32 6.87 4.96
N ASN A 81 -8.76 8.03 5.41
CA ASN A 81 -10.10 8.17 5.98
C ASN A 81 -11.16 8.14 4.87
N VAL A 82 -11.99 7.11 4.83
CA VAL A 82 -13.06 6.96 3.82
C VAL A 82 -14.19 7.98 3.99
N LEU A 83 -14.31 8.59 5.17
CA LEU A 83 -15.29 9.66 5.45
C LEU A 83 -14.76 11.05 5.06
N GLY A 84 -13.45 11.17 4.80
CA GLY A 84 -12.74 12.41 4.54
C GLY A 84 -12.59 12.75 3.07
N GLU A 85 -11.56 13.56 2.81
CA GLU A 85 -11.18 14.04 1.48
C GLU A 85 -9.72 13.73 1.19
N VAL A 86 -9.41 13.47 -0.09
CA VAL A 86 -8.07 13.31 -0.64
C VAL A 86 -7.91 14.27 -1.80
N SER A 87 -6.82 15.03 -1.82
CA SER A 87 -6.54 16.00 -2.90
C SER A 87 -7.71 16.94 -3.20
N GLY A 88 -8.49 17.33 -2.16
CA GLY A 88 -9.66 18.21 -2.29
C GLY A 88 -10.91 17.53 -2.87
N LYS A 89 -10.92 16.20 -2.98
CA LYS A 89 -12.09 15.42 -3.40
C LYS A 89 -12.52 14.48 -2.27
N GLN A 90 -13.82 14.31 -2.10
CA GLN A 90 -14.35 13.33 -1.14
C GLN A 90 -13.95 11.91 -1.56
N VAL A 91 -13.46 11.11 -0.59
CA VAL A 91 -13.16 9.69 -0.83
C VAL A 91 -14.40 8.94 -1.25
N ILE A 92 -15.54 9.18 -0.59
CA ILE A 92 -16.85 8.66 -0.97
C ILE A 92 -17.75 9.87 -1.23
N ALA A 93 -18.06 10.13 -2.49
CA ALA A 93 -19.02 11.16 -2.90
C ALA A 93 -20.37 10.51 -3.23
N VAL A 94 -21.43 11.01 -2.62
CA VAL A 94 -22.80 10.53 -2.81
C VAL A 94 -23.65 11.66 -3.36
N SER A 95 -24.44 11.38 -4.38
CA SER A 95 -25.47 12.29 -4.92
C SER A 95 -26.80 11.54 -5.08
N GLY A 96 -27.91 12.28 -5.03
CA GLY A 96 -29.24 11.70 -5.09
C GLY A 96 -29.75 11.12 -3.76
N ALA A 97 -28.97 11.22 -2.68
CA ALA A 97 -29.38 10.86 -1.32
C ALA A 97 -28.87 11.92 -0.32
N LYS A 98 -29.51 12.01 0.82
CA LYS A 98 -29.03 12.84 1.94
C LYS A 98 -27.79 12.23 2.56
N THR A 99 -26.79 13.06 2.86
CA THR A 99 -25.55 12.62 3.50
C THR A 99 -25.31 13.35 4.80
N TYR A 100 -24.61 12.70 5.70
CA TYR A 100 -24.29 13.20 7.03
C TYR A 100 -22.76 13.18 7.25
N LYS A 101 -22.30 13.95 8.23
CA LYS A 101 -20.90 14.00 8.66
C LYS A 101 -20.73 13.27 9.97
N ASP A 102 -19.69 12.46 10.06
CA ASP A 102 -19.20 11.88 11.31
C ASP A 102 -18.00 12.70 11.80
N SER A 103 -17.80 12.74 13.12
CA SER A 103 -16.71 13.46 13.78
C SER A 103 -15.43 12.64 13.95
N GLY A 104 -15.52 11.31 13.81
CA GLY A 104 -14.38 10.41 13.87
C GLY A 104 -13.85 10.01 12.49
N GLN A 105 -13.13 8.90 12.45
CA GLN A 105 -12.50 8.43 11.22
C GLN A 105 -12.70 6.93 11.04
N LEU A 106 -13.00 6.54 9.82
CA LEU A 106 -12.96 5.15 9.35
C LEU A 106 -11.79 5.03 8.36
N LEU A 107 -10.72 4.37 8.80
CA LEU A 107 -9.48 4.26 8.04
C LEU A 107 -9.43 2.97 7.24
N LEU A 108 -9.36 3.06 5.92
CA LEU A 108 -8.79 1.98 5.12
C LEU A 108 -7.27 1.94 5.31
N VAL A 109 -6.68 0.78 5.19
CA VAL A 109 -5.25 0.55 5.42
C VAL A 109 -4.61 -0.12 4.22
N THR A 110 -3.35 0.24 3.95
CA THR A 110 -2.61 -0.26 2.80
C THR A 110 -1.26 -0.86 3.19
N VAL A 111 -0.61 -1.49 2.24
CA VAL A 111 0.81 -1.85 2.29
C VAL A 111 1.53 -1.20 1.12
N ASN A 112 2.73 -0.71 1.36
CA ASN A 112 3.62 -0.30 0.28
C ASN A 112 4.49 -1.50 -0.11
N ALA A 113 4.46 -1.86 -1.39
CA ALA A 113 5.25 -2.94 -1.96
C ALA A 113 6.32 -2.39 -2.91
N SER A 114 7.58 -2.76 -2.67
CA SER A 114 8.71 -2.52 -3.58
C SER A 114 9.27 -3.87 -4.04
N GLY A 115 9.83 -3.95 -5.24
CA GLY A 115 10.21 -5.22 -5.88
C GLY A 115 9.12 -5.77 -6.79
N VAL A 116 7.99 -5.06 -6.92
CA VAL A 116 6.95 -5.34 -7.93
C VAL A 116 7.29 -4.66 -9.25
N PRO A 117 6.69 -5.07 -10.39
CA PRO A 117 6.91 -4.45 -11.68
C PRO A 117 6.69 -2.92 -11.63
N GLY A 118 7.67 -2.16 -12.13
CA GLY A 118 7.67 -0.69 -12.07
C GLY A 118 8.31 -0.09 -10.81
N TYR A 119 8.49 -0.87 -9.74
CA TYR A 119 9.06 -0.40 -8.46
C TYR A 119 10.20 -1.32 -7.98
N PRO A 120 11.36 -1.34 -8.66
CA PRO A 120 12.45 -2.26 -8.34
C PRO A 120 13.04 -1.98 -6.95
N VAL A 121 13.52 -3.04 -6.31
CA VAL A 121 14.27 -3.00 -5.05
C VAL A 121 15.61 -3.68 -5.25
N SER A 122 16.69 -3.17 -4.66
CA SER A 122 18.00 -3.81 -4.73
C SER A 122 18.15 -4.94 -3.71
N ASN A 123 19.10 -5.88 -3.95
CA ASN A 123 19.38 -6.93 -2.99
C ASN A 123 19.82 -6.36 -1.62
N ALA A 124 20.56 -5.25 -1.60
CA ALA A 124 20.92 -4.59 -0.35
C ALA A 124 19.71 -4.12 0.44
N GLN A 125 18.72 -3.51 -0.23
CA GLN A 125 17.47 -3.06 0.41
C GLN A 125 16.65 -4.25 0.91
N ALA A 126 16.56 -5.33 0.15
CA ALA A 126 15.87 -6.55 0.58
C ALA A 126 16.53 -7.18 1.82
N LEU A 127 17.87 -7.22 1.87
CA LEU A 127 18.62 -7.72 3.04
C LEU A 127 18.40 -6.85 4.27
N VAL A 128 18.40 -5.52 4.13
CA VAL A 128 18.10 -4.61 5.24
C VAL A 128 16.67 -4.78 5.72
N ALA A 129 15.71 -4.87 4.80
CA ALA A 129 14.30 -5.08 5.14
C ALA A 129 14.09 -6.41 5.89
N TRP A 130 14.89 -7.43 5.63
CA TRP A 130 14.79 -8.72 6.34
C TRP A 130 15.15 -8.62 7.82
N THR A 131 15.94 -7.63 8.21
CA THR A 131 16.29 -7.39 9.61
C THR A 131 15.30 -6.46 10.34
N ASP A 132 14.38 -5.84 9.61
CA ASP A 132 13.37 -4.95 10.17
C ASP A 132 12.07 -5.69 10.47
N SER A 133 11.69 -5.74 11.75
CA SER A 133 10.43 -6.35 12.21
C SER A 133 9.16 -5.68 11.65
N LYS A 134 9.27 -4.47 11.10
CA LYS A 134 8.17 -3.73 10.47
C LYS A 134 8.07 -3.94 8.96
N SER A 135 8.89 -4.84 8.43
CA SER A 135 8.89 -5.22 7.02
C SER A 135 8.48 -6.68 6.84
N THR A 136 8.05 -7.02 5.63
CA THR A 136 7.89 -8.40 5.16
C THR A 136 8.62 -8.54 3.84
N VAL A 137 9.47 -9.56 3.74
CA VAL A 137 10.20 -9.89 2.50
C VAL A 137 9.74 -11.24 2.01
N MET A 138 9.30 -11.31 0.76
CA MET A 138 8.79 -12.54 0.15
C MET A 138 9.24 -12.65 -1.31
N PRO A 139 9.31 -13.85 -1.90
CA PRO A 139 9.63 -14.01 -3.32
C PRO A 139 8.64 -13.23 -4.19
N GLN A 140 9.14 -12.61 -5.26
CA GLN A 140 8.30 -11.82 -6.17
C GLN A 140 7.17 -12.64 -6.78
N GLU A 141 7.42 -13.91 -7.07
CA GLU A 141 6.46 -14.87 -7.63
C GLU A 141 5.25 -15.15 -6.72
N ALA A 142 5.40 -14.92 -5.41
CA ALA A 142 4.30 -15.05 -4.46
C ALA A 142 3.31 -13.87 -4.49
N VAL A 143 3.69 -12.75 -5.11
CA VAL A 143 2.89 -11.51 -5.13
C VAL A 143 2.44 -11.18 -6.55
N VAL A 144 3.30 -11.46 -7.53
CA VAL A 144 3.10 -11.05 -8.93
C VAL A 144 3.31 -12.24 -9.85
N PRO A 145 2.42 -12.50 -10.81
CA PRO A 145 2.62 -13.52 -11.83
C PRO A 145 3.94 -13.33 -12.60
N VAL A 146 4.64 -14.43 -12.86
CA VAL A 146 5.91 -14.41 -13.58
C VAL A 146 5.76 -13.78 -14.96
N GLY A 147 6.59 -12.80 -15.28
CA GLY A 147 6.62 -12.13 -16.59
C GLY A 147 5.62 -11.00 -16.74
N GLN A 148 4.86 -10.64 -15.71
CA GLN A 148 3.95 -9.49 -15.75
C GLN A 148 4.74 -8.18 -15.87
N THR A 149 4.36 -7.35 -16.85
CA THR A 149 4.93 -6.01 -17.04
C THR A 149 4.40 -5.00 -16.00
N ALA A 150 5.07 -3.86 -15.86
CA ALA A 150 4.61 -2.77 -14.98
C ALA A 150 3.23 -2.23 -15.37
N GLU A 151 2.95 -2.16 -16.68
CA GLU A 151 1.68 -1.71 -17.23
C GLU A 151 0.55 -2.69 -16.90
N GLU A 152 0.78 -3.99 -17.12
CA GLU A 152 -0.19 -5.05 -16.80
C GLU A 152 -0.46 -5.13 -15.30
N TYR A 153 0.58 -5.00 -14.47
CA TYR A 153 0.44 -4.97 -13.02
C TYR A 153 -0.43 -3.81 -12.57
N LYS A 154 -0.17 -2.60 -13.11
CA LYS A 154 -0.98 -1.42 -12.80
C LYS A 154 -2.43 -1.59 -13.24
N GLN A 155 -2.66 -2.02 -14.49
CA GLN A 155 -4.01 -2.25 -15.02
C GLN A 155 -4.79 -3.30 -14.20
N SER A 156 -4.13 -4.38 -13.78
CA SER A 156 -4.74 -5.40 -12.92
C SER A 156 -5.14 -4.80 -11.57
N SER A 157 -4.23 -4.07 -10.94
CA SER A 157 -4.46 -3.41 -9.65
C SER A 157 -5.58 -2.37 -9.70
N ASP A 158 -5.63 -1.55 -10.76
CA ASP A 158 -6.68 -0.55 -10.99
C ASP A 158 -8.05 -1.22 -11.22
N LYS A 159 -8.06 -2.34 -11.97
CA LYS A 159 -9.27 -3.12 -12.21
C LYS A 159 -9.81 -3.77 -10.93
N GLU A 160 -8.93 -4.34 -10.11
CA GLU A 160 -9.30 -4.91 -8.82
C GLU A 160 -9.88 -3.85 -7.88
N MET A 161 -9.28 -2.65 -7.84
CA MET A 161 -9.79 -1.53 -7.07
C MET A 161 -11.19 -1.11 -7.54
N THR A 162 -11.38 -0.94 -8.85
CA THR A 162 -12.70 -0.57 -9.42
C THR A 162 -13.75 -1.62 -9.09
N SER A 163 -13.44 -2.90 -9.29
CA SER A 163 -14.33 -4.00 -8.92
C SER A 163 -14.68 -4.00 -7.43
N SER A 164 -13.70 -3.70 -6.57
CA SER A 164 -13.91 -3.59 -5.12
C SER A 164 -14.86 -2.45 -4.76
N GLN A 165 -14.72 -1.29 -5.42
CA GLN A 165 -15.60 -0.14 -5.21
C GLN A 165 -17.03 -0.41 -5.69
N ASP A 166 -17.18 -1.11 -6.81
CA ASP A 166 -18.48 -1.52 -7.35
C ASP A 166 -19.18 -2.51 -6.40
N SER A 167 -18.47 -3.54 -5.94
CA SER A 167 -18.99 -4.51 -4.97
C SER A 167 -19.34 -3.86 -3.64
N ALA A 168 -18.49 -2.97 -3.14
CA ALA A 168 -18.75 -2.21 -1.92
C ALA A 168 -20.02 -1.34 -2.04
N THR A 169 -20.20 -0.70 -3.21
CA THR A 169 -21.41 0.10 -3.49
C THR A 169 -22.66 -0.76 -3.54
N ALA A 170 -22.57 -1.93 -4.20
CA ALA A 170 -23.70 -2.86 -4.30
C ALA A 170 -24.09 -3.41 -2.92
N ALA A 171 -23.12 -3.87 -2.13
CA ALA A 171 -23.34 -4.38 -0.78
C ALA A 171 -23.94 -3.31 0.15
N ALA A 172 -23.43 -2.06 0.08
CA ALA A 172 -23.96 -0.97 0.89
C ALA A 172 -25.38 -0.60 0.50
N LYS A 173 -25.70 -0.53 -0.80
CA LYS A 173 -27.06 -0.26 -1.26
C LYS A 173 -28.04 -1.32 -0.79
N LYS A 174 -27.71 -2.58 -0.97
CA LYS A 174 -28.53 -3.69 -0.50
C LYS A 174 -28.77 -3.62 1.01
N PHE A 175 -27.70 -3.40 1.80
CA PHE A 175 -27.82 -3.24 3.24
C PHE A 175 -28.74 -2.08 3.62
N LEU A 176 -28.60 -0.92 2.96
CA LEU A 176 -29.44 0.26 3.20
C LEU A 176 -30.91 0.01 2.87
N GLU A 177 -31.21 -0.66 1.75
CA GLU A 177 -32.56 -1.05 1.36
C GLU A 177 -33.20 -1.99 2.40
N GLU A 178 -32.47 -3.00 2.86
CA GLU A 178 -32.91 -3.94 3.89
C GLU A 178 -33.20 -3.23 5.23
N HIS A 179 -32.54 -2.09 5.50
CA HIS A 179 -32.76 -1.25 6.67
C HIS A 179 -33.75 -0.10 6.44
N GLY A 180 -34.45 -0.08 5.30
CA GLY A 180 -35.52 0.86 5.02
C GLY A 180 -35.08 2.23 4.50
N TYR A 181 -33.83 2.37 4.08
CA TYR A 181 -33.35 3.59 3.43
C TYR A 181 -33.64 3.58 1.92
N ASP A 182 -34.13 4.71 1.39
CA ASP A 182 -34.33 4.87 -0.04
C ASP A 182 -32.98 5.15 -0.73
N VAL A 183 -32.54 4.20 -1.55
CA VAL A 183 -31.34 4.33 -2.38
C VAL A 183 -31.67 4.51 -3.87
N SER A 184 -32.96 4.65 -4.22
CA SER A 184 -33.41 4.91 -5.57
C SER A 184 -32.81 6.23 -6.07
N GLY A 185 -32.11 6.20 -7.19
CA GLY A 185 -31.42 7.40 -7.71
C GLY A 185 -30.09 7.76 -7.03
N MET A 186 -29.67 7.03 -5.98
CA MET A 186 -28.37 7.23 -5.36
C MET A 186 -27.24 6.88 -6.31
N LYS A 187 -26.37 7.85 -6.58
CA LYS A 187 -25.13 7.68 -7.34
C LYS A 187 -23.96 7.84 -6.39
N VAL A 188 -23.02 6.91 -6.45
CA VAL A 188 -21.82 6.87 -5.61
C VAL A 188 -20.59 6.98 -6.51
N SER A 189 -19.62 7.77 -6.11
CA SER A 189 -18.29 7.81 -6.71
C SER A 189 -17.26 7.70 -5.60
N MET A 190 -16.29 6.82 -5.77
CA MET A 190 -15.19 6.62 -4.84
C MET A 190 -13.89 7.08 -5.48
N HIS A 191 -13.07 7.81 -4.72
CA HIS A 191 -11.83 8.37 -5.21
C HIS A 191 -10.73 8.17 -4.17
N VAL A 192 -9.65 7.51 -4.56
CA VAL A 192 -8.43 7.37 -3.76
C VAL A 192 -7.25 7.43 -4.71
N ASP A 193 -6.26 8.27 -4.37
CA ASP A 193 -5.05 8.42 -5.17
C ASP A 193 -4.07 7.26 -4.88
N ASP A 194 -3.50 6.68 -5.93
CA ASP A 194 -2.37 5.72 -5.89
C ASP A 194 -2.55 4.50 -4.96
N ILE A 195 -3.79 4.07 -4.74
CA ILE A 195 -4.11 2.84 -4.00
C ILE A 195 -4.75 1.85 -4.96
N GLY A 196 -4.24 0.62 -4.99
CA GLY A 196 -4.77 -0.48 -5.77
C GLY A 196 -5.16 -1.68 -4.92
N GLY A 197 -5.85 -2.64 -5.55
CA GLY A 197 -6.26 -3.89 -4.94
C GLY A 197 -7.59 -3.85 -4.18
N PRO A 198 -8.20 -5.01 -3.92
CA PRO A 198 -9.60 -5.12 -3.47
C PRO A 198 -9.79 -5.02 -1.96
N SER A 199 -8.73 -4.86 -1.17
CA SER A 199 -8.73 -5.03 0.30
C SER A 199 -9.40 -3.92 1.10
N ALA A 200 -9.87 -2.85 0.44
CA ALA A 200 -10.57 -1.72 1.08
C ALA A 200 -12.10 -1.83 1.01
N GLY A 201 -12.63 -2.86 0.34
CA GLY A 201 -14.07 -3.02 0.08
C GLY A 201 -14.95 -2.88 1.31
N MET A 202 -14.61 -3.56 2.40
CA MET A 202 -15.35 -3.47 3.67
C MET A 202 -15.41 -2.03 4.19
N MET A 203 -14.29 -1.31 4.20
CA MET A 203 -14.25 0.05 4.72
C MET A 203 -14.99 1.05 3.82
N TYR A 204 -14.96 0.86 2.49
CA TYR A 204 -15.80 1.62 1.58
C TYR A 204 -17.29 1.40 1.84
N THR A 205 -17.68 0.14 2.04
CA THR A 205 -19.09 -0.23 2.35
C THR A 205 -19.56 0.45 3.63
N LEU A 206 -18.81 0.30 4.72
CA LEU A 206 -19.13 0.90 6.02
C LEU A 206 -19.13 2.43 5.97
N GLY A 207 -18.17 3.04 5.26
CA GLY A 207 -18.12 4.49 5.08
C GLY A 207 -19.31 5.04 4.27
N LEU A 208 -19.79 4.30 3.26
CA LEU A 208 -20.97 4.67 2.51
C LEU A 208 -22.24 4.57 3.36
N ILE A 209 -22.38 3.50 4.14
CA ILE A 209 -23.50 3.31 5.09
C ILE A 209 -23.51 4.46 6.10
N ASP A 210 -22.38 4.78 6.72
CA ASP A 210 -22.27 5.86 7.70
C ASP A 210 -22.71 7.22 7.11
N LYS A 211 -22.24 7.53 5.91
CA LYS A 211 -22.60 8.79 5.22
C LYS A 211 -24.09 8.89 4.92
N VAL A 212 -24.78 7.81 4.61
CA VAL A 212 -26.20 7.81 4.25
C VAL A 212 -27.12 7.71 5.46
N THR A 213 -26.75 6.90 6.46
CA THR A 213 -27.56 6.73 7.67
C THR A 213 -27.40 7.87 8.66
N GLY A 214 -26.20 8.46 8.74
CA GLY A 214 -25.87 9.50 9.72
C GLY A 214 -25.76 8.96 11.15
N GLU A 215 -25.56 7.66 11.32
CA GLU A 215 -25.49 7.00 12.61
C GLU A 215 -24.18 7.27 13.37
N LYS A 216 -23.23 7.92 12.72
CA LYS A 216 -21.90 8.24 13.29
C LYS A 216 -21.20 7.00 13.79
N LEU A 217 -21.01 6.03 12.90
CA LEU A 217 -20.49 4.70 13.23
C LEU A 217 -19.10 4.74 13.87
N SER A 218 -18.31 5.77 13.63
CA SER A 218 -17.02 5.95 14.28
C SER A 218 -17.15 6.25 15.79
N GLY A 219 -18.26 6.84 16.23
CA GLY A 219 -18.44 7.34 17.60
C GLY A 219 -17.40 8.36 18.04
N GLY A 220 -16.86 9.14 17.09
CA GLY A 220 -15.78 10.10 17.32
C GLY A 220 -14.39 9.47 17.50
N LYS A 221 -14.27 8.16 17.30
CA LYS A 221 -13.00 7.41 17.41
C LYS A 221 -12.31 7.29 16.05
N ILE A 222 -11.06 6.87 16.08
CA ILE A 222 -10.30 6.44 14.88
C ILE A 222 -10.36 4.92 14.84
N ILE A 223 -11.11 4.38 13.89
CA ILE A 223 -11.30 2.95 13.67
C ILE A 223 -10.72 2.60 12.30
N ALA A 224 -9.81 1.64 12.26
CA ALA A 224 -9.27 1.13 11.01
C ALA A 224 -9.86 -0.25 10.68
N GLY A 225 -9.74 -0.67 9.45
CA GLY A 225 -10.15 -2.00 9.05
C GLY A 225 -9.67 -2.35 7.65
N THR A 226 -9.79 -3.61 7.31
CA THR A 226 -9.47 -4.16 5.99
C THR A 226 -10.31 -5.38 5.72
N GLY A 227 -10.58 -5.67 4.47
CA GLY A 227 -11.35 -6.82 4.02
C GLY A 227 -11.84 -6.59 2.60
N THR A 228 -11.87 -7.63 1.78
CA THR A 228 -12.64 -7.58 0.56
C THR A 228 -14.13 -7.58 0.91
N MET A 229 -14.96 -7.10 0.01
CA MET A 229 -16.41 -7.13 0.15
C MET A 229 -17.01 -7.65 -1.14
N ASN A 230 -17.87 -8.65 -1.05
CA ASN A 230 -18.64 -9.10 -2.20
C ASN A 230 -20.08 -8.55 -2.15
N ASP A 231 -20.84 -8.76 -3.20
CA ASP A 231 -22.25 -8.33 -3.35
C ASP A 231 -23.22 -9.00 -2.38
N LYS A 232 -22.79 -10.11 -1.73
CA LYS A 232 -23.56 -10.80 -0.69
C LYS A 232 -23.32 -10.22 0.70
N GLY A 233 -22.34 -9.34 0.85
CA GLY A 233 -21.96 -8.79 2.15
C GLY A 233 -20.99 -9.67 2.92
N GLU A 234 -20.27 -10.59 2.25
CA GLU A 234 -19.23 -11.40 2.89
C GLU A 234 -17.90 -10.65 2.89
N VAL A 235 -17.21 -10.68 4.03
CA VAL A 235 -15.87 -10.10 4.21
C VAL A 235 -14.83 -11.17 3.93
N GLY A 236 -13.98 -10.95 2.94
CA GLY A 236 -12.97 -11.92 2.52
C GLY A 236 -11.55 -11.54 2.94
N GLU A 237 -10.67 -12.55 2.82
CA GLU A 237 -9.25 -12.49 3.15
C GLU A 237 -8.49 -11.43 2.37
N ILE A 238 -7.40 -10.92 2.99
CA ILE A 238 -6.50 -9.94 2.39
C ILE A 238 -5.03 -10.25 2.71
N GLY A 239 -4.12 -9.67 1.94
CA GLY A 239 -2.69 -9.76 2.20
C GLY A 239 -2.16 -8.69 3.16
N GLY A 240 -1.07 -9.03 3.87
CA GLY A 240 -0.27 -8.08 4.65
C GLY A 240 -0.96 -7.53 5.90
N ILE A 241 -1.87 -8.27 6.53
CA ILE A 241 -2.67 -7.79 7.66
C ILE A 241 -1.80 -7.30 8.83
N ARG A 242 -0.68 -7.96 9.11
CA ARG A 242 0.28 -7.52 10.14
C ARG A 242 0.78 -6.10 9.88
N LEU A 243 1.19 -5.80 8.66
CA LEU A 243 1.67 -4.48 8.27
C LEU A 243 0.55 -3.44 8.28
N LYS A 244 -0.66 -3.84 7.92
CA LYS A 244 -1.86 -3.00 7.95
C LYS A 244 -2.23 -2.59 9.37
N MET A 245 -2.15 -3.52 10.34
CA MET A 245 -2.36 -3.20 11.76
C MET A 245 -1.29 -2.22 12.28
N LEU A 246 -0.02 -2.39 11.88
CA LEU A 246 1.04 -1.46 12.24
C LEU A 246 0.79 -0.05 11.65
N GLY A 247 0.33 0.03 10.39
CA GLY A 247 -0.08 1.28 9.76
C GLY A 247 -1.25 1.95 10.48
N ALA A 248 -2.30 1.18 10.80
CA ALA A 248 -3.45 1.63 11.56
C ALA A 248 -3.05 2.22 12.91
N LYS A 249 -2.22 1.50 13.66
CA LYS A 249 -1.73 1.96 14.97
C LYS A 249 -0.87 3.22 14.88
N ARG A 250 0.04 3.29 13.89
CA ARG A 250 0.85 4.49 13.62
C ARG A 250 -0.03 5.73 13.42
N ASP A 251 -1.15 5.58 12.71
CA ASP A 251 -2.04 6.68 12.35
C ASP A 251 -3.19 6.88 13.35
N GLY A 252 -3.03 6.33 14.57
CA GLY A 252 -3.85 6.62 15.74
C GLY A 252 -5.09 5.76 15.91
N ALA A 253 -5.29 4.71 15.12
CA ALA A 253 -6.41 3.80 15.33
C ALA A 253 -6.32 3.10 16.69
N THR A 254 -7.46 3.04 17.37
CA THR A 254 -7.62 2.30 18.64
C THR A 254 -8.39 1.00 18.46
N TRP A 255 -9.09 0.86 17.33
CA TRP A 255 -9.84 -0.31 16.93
C TRP A 255 -9.50 -0.71 15.51
N PHE A 256 -9.53 -2.01 15.24
CA PHE A 256 -9.24 -2.58 13.93
C PHE A 256 -10.22 -3.72 13.62
N LEU A 257 -10.89 -3.62 12.46
CA LEU A 257 -11.74 -4.69 11.94
C LEU A 257 -10.91 -5.58 11.02
N ALA A 258 -10.77 -6.85 11.37
CA ALA A 258 -10.01 -7.86 10.64
C ALA A 258 -10.93 -8.93 10.06
N PRO A 259 -10.71 -9.39 8.81
CA PRO A 259 -11.42 -10.56 8.31
C PRO A 259 -11.13 -11.79 9.20
N GLU A 260 -12.15 -12.57 9.53
CA GLU A 260 -12.00 -13.80 10.32
C GLU A 260 -11.03 -14.77 9.65
N SER A 261 -11.05 -14.87 8.31
CA SER A 261 -10.13 -15.68 7.51
C SER A 261 -8.65 -15.30 7.67
N ASN A 262 -8.35 -14.12 8.20
CA ASN A 262 -6.98 -13.67 8.49
C ASN A 262 -6.56 -13.89 9.95
N CYS A 263 -7.39 -14.50 10.80
CA CYS A 263 -7.10 -14.61 12.24
C CYS A 263 -5.77 -15.30 12.56
N SER A 264 -5.39 -16.34 11.80
CA SER A 264 -4.09 -17.00 11.95
C SER A 264 -2.88 -16.06 11.78
N SER A 265 -3.04 -15.00 10.95
CA SER A 265 -2.01 -13.98 10.73
C SER A 265 -2.12 -12.77 11.66
N VAL A 266 -3.21 -12.66 12.42
CA VAL A 266 -3.47 -11.59 13.40
C VAL A 266 -2.93 -11.95 14.77
N VAL A 267 -3.16 -13.19 15.20
CA VAL A 267 -2.72 -13.70 16.50
C VAL A 267 -1.20 -13.53 16.62
N ASP A 268 -0.74 -13.11 17.79
CA ASP A 268 0.68 -12.80 18.12
C ASP A 268 1.29 -11.59 17.39
N HIS A 269 0.50 -10.88 16.55
CA HIS A 269 0.99 -9.73 15.80
C HIS A 269 0.21 -8.42 16.07
N ILE A 270 -0.66 -8.42 17.07
CA ILE A 270 -1.48 -7.25 17.41
C ILE A 270 -0.58 -6.18 18.06
N PRO A 271 -0.50 -4.98 17.50
CA PRO A 271 0.26 -3.88 18.12
C PRO A 271 -0.34 -3.50 19.48
N GLU A 272 0.51 -3.17 20.44
CA GLU A 272 0.10 -2.74 21.77
C GLU A 272 -0.90 -1.56 21.69
N GLY A 273 -2.02 -1.69 22.41
CA GLY A 273 -3.09 -0.70 22.47
C GLY A 273 -3.92 -0.57 21.18
N LEU A 274 -3.95 -1.60 20.33
CA LEU A 274 -4.88 -1.76 19.23
C LEU A 274 -5.84 -2.92 19.59
N ASN A 275 -7.16 -2.64 19.60
CA ASN A 275 -8.17 -3.67 19.81
C ASN A 275 -8.58 -4.22 18.44
N VAL A 276 -8.45 -5.53 18.24
CA VAL A 276 -8.78 -6.17 16.96
C VAL A 276 -10.03 -7.00 17.10
N VAL A 277 -11.01 -6.73 16.25
CA VAL A 277 -12.29 -7.42 16.18
C VAL A 277 -12.33 -8.22 14.89
N LYS A 278 -12.66 -9.53 14.97
CA LYS A 278 -12.84 -10.36 13.80
C LYS A 278 -14.26 -10.21 13.24
N VAL A 279 -14.37 -10.17 11.93
CA VAL A 279 -15.64 -10.05 11.19
C VAL A 279 -15.61 -10.91 9.94
N SER A 280 -16.72 -11.55 9.61
CA SER A 280 -16.90 -12.37 8.40
C SER A 280 -18.01 -11.83 7.49
N THR A 281 -18.87 -10.94 8.01
CA THR A 281 -19.96 -10.34 7.24
C THR A 281 -20.05 -8.83 7.44
N LEU A 282 -20.71 -8.15 6.50
CA LEU A 282 -21.02 -6.73 6.61
C LEU A 282 -21.86 -6.43 7.87
N GLN A 283 -22.83 -7.30 8.18
CA GLN A 283 -23.65 -7.12 9.38
C GLN A 283 -22.80 -7.16 10.64
N GLU A 284 -21.90 -8.13 10.77
CA GLU A 284 -20.99 -8.21 11.93
C GLU A 284 -20.07 -7.00 12.02
N ALA A 285 -19.54 -6.52 10.88
CA ALA A 285 -18.70 -5.34 10.84
C ALA A 285 -19.44 -4.06 11.24
N TYR A 286 -20.70 -3.92 10.80
CA TYR A 286 -21.58 -2.82 11.19
C TYR A 286 -21.93 -2.88 12.69
N ASP A 287 -22.35 -4.05 13.21
CA ASP A 287 -22.67 -4.24 14.62
C ASP A 287 -21.45 -4.01 15.52
N ALA A 288 -20.26 -4.40 15.05
CA ALA A 288 -19.00 -4.11 15.73
C ALA A 288 -18.75 -2.61 15.86
N LEU A 289 -18.98 -1.82 14.81
CA LEU A 289 -18.85 -0.36 14.87
C LEU A 289 -19.86 0.24 15.86
N ILE A 290 -21.10 -0.21 15.84
CA ILE A 290 -22.13 0.22 16.80
C ILE A 290 -21.70 -0.10 18.25
N ALA A 291 -21.23 -1.31 18.52
CA ALA A 291 -20.76 -1.69 19.83
C ALA A 291 -19.53 -0.88 20.29
N VAL A 292 -18.60 -0.61 19.40
CA VAL A 292 -17.43 0.25 19.68
C VAL A 292 -17.87 1.70 19.95
N ARG A 293 -18.79 2.24 19.15
CA ARG A 293 -19.39 3.56 19.36
C ARG A 293 -20.01 3.66 20.77
N ASP A 294 -20.79 2.68 21.14
CA ASP A 294 -21.56 2.65 22.40
C ASP A 294 -20.71 2.22 23.64
N GLY A 295 -19.39 2.06 23.46
CA GLY A 295 -18.47 1.69 24.55
C GLY A 295 -18.52 0.21 24.97
N LYS A 296 -19.16 -0.64 24.17
CA LYS A 296 -19.32 -2.09 24.41
C LYS A 296 -18.32 -2.95 23.59
N GLY A 297 -17.31 -2.33 22.98
CA GLY A 297 -16.38 -3.01 22.08
C GLY A 297 -15.56 -4.14 22.72
N THR A 298 -15.34 -4.12 24.03
CA THR A 298 -14.55 -5.14 24.75
C THR A 298 -15.19 -6.53 24.76
N SER A 299 -16.49 -6.65 24.48
CA SER A 299 -17.21 -7.92 24.41
C SER A 299 -17.26 -8.51 22.99
N LEU A 300 -16.69 -7.81 22.01
CA LEU A 300 -16.69 -8.26 20.63
C LEU A 300 -15.76 -9.46 20.38
N PRO A 301 -16.06 -10.30 19.38
CA PRO A 301 -15.25 -11.46 19.05
C PRO A 301 -13.85 -11.03 18.59
N GLN A 302 -12.84 -11.70 19.11
CA GLN A 302 -11.44 -11.48 18.75
C GLN A 302 -10.86 -12.72 18.08
N CYS A 303 -9.78 -12.53 17.32
CA CYS A 303 -9.03 -13.67 16.81
C CYS A 303 -8.39 -14.46 17.96
N SER A 304 -8.48 -15.79 17.92
CA SER A 304 -7.91 -16.69 18.90
C SER A 304 -6.95 -17.69 18.25
N ALA A 305 -5.97 -18.16 19.01
CA ALA A 305 -5.06 -19.20 18.55
C ALA A 305 -5.84 -20.51 18.36
N GLY A 306 -5.84 -21.04 17.13
CA GLY A 306 -6.56 -22.30 16.79
C GLY A 306 -7.75 -22.12 15.84
N GLU A 307 -8.01 -20.90 15.36
CA GLU A 307 -8.96 -20.59 14.27
C GLU A 307 -8.28 -20.57 12.91
#